data_c24b61278507f6dbc67521498ee19cfc
#
_entry.id   c24b61278507f6dbc67521498ee19cfc
#
_cell.length_a   1.000
_cell.length_b   1.000
_cell.length_c   1.000
_cell.angle_alpha   90.00
_cell.angle_beta   90.00
_cell.angle_gamma   90.00
#
_symmetry.space_group_name_H-M   'P 1'
#
loop_
_entity.id
_entity.type
_entity.pdbx_description
1 polymer ?
#
loop_
_entity_poly.entity_id
_entity_poly.type
_entity_poly.pdbx_seq_one_letter_code
_entity_poly.pdbx_strand_id
1 'polypeptide(L)'
;MKSCTQCQQHNQDDARFCHQCGGAFAIEAQEVPTAAAPSSPPPQPQTDADLWKAFIGPNADRYLTTFKKFTSPAGPQFALTWHWPAFIFEPFLWFLYRKMYVYALIYAIGPAMAFYLTQDLSADIIWRIIAGASANYIYFWHAKEQLAKIKGERATSGEDKQQLLRDLGGVQPYVVWVGVGLLVLKIGLVVAMFKEGAPDSPKGPPPKPHPASLTNV
;
A
#
# COMPACT_ATOMS: atom_id res chain seq x y z
N MET A 1 21.98 -42.71 38.36
CA MET A 1 21.26 -42.89 39.65
C MET A 1 21.66 -41.75 40.56
N LYS A 2 20.68 -41.00 41.07
CA LYS A 2 20.93 -39.89 42.01
C LYS A 2 20.59 -40.34 43.46
N SER A 3 21.40 -39.91 44.43
CA SER A 3 21.23 -40.24 45.83
C SER A 3 20.45 -39.12 46.55
N CYS A 4 19.49 -39.50 47.41
CA CYS A 4 18.75 -38.54 48.21
C CYS A 4 19.65 -37.94 49.28
N THR A 5 19.67 -36.59 49.43
CA THR A 5 20.47 -35.88 50.41
C THR A 5 19.93 -36.05 51.84
N GLN A 6 18.67 -36.49 52.02
CA GLN A 6 18.06 -36.67 53.32
C GLN A 6 18.16 -38.07 53.89
N CYS A 7 18.02 -39.12 53.02
CA CYS A 7 18.02 -40.50 53.48
C CYS A 7 19.04 -41.40 52.73
N GLN A 8 19.88 -40.85 51.86
CA GLN A 8 20.91 -41.51 51.08
C GLN A 8 20.44 -42.63 50.12
N GLN A 9 19.11 -42.75 49.96
CA GLN A 9 18.52 -43.77 49.07
C GLN A 9 18.80 -43.42 47.61
N HIS A 10 19.18 -44.45 46.83
CA HIS A 10 19.38 -44.31 45.37
C HIS A 10 18.03 -44.26 44.65
N ASN A 11 17.84 -43.30 43.78
CA ASN A 11 16.67 -43.12 42.95
C ASN A 11 17.05 -43.03 41.48
N GLN A 12 16.07 -43.16 40.61
CA GLN A 12 16.28 -42.95 39.16
C GLN A 12 16.67 -41.50 38.87
N ASP A 13 17.42 -41.29 37.80
CA ASP A 13 17.95 -39.94 37.47
C ASP A 13 16.84 -38.90 37.17
N ASP A 14 15.70 -39.38 36.68
CA ASP A 14 14.50 -38.61 36.36
C ASP A 14 13.51 -38.42 37.51
N ALA A 15 13.74 -39.12 38.69
CA ALA A 15 12.84 -39.03 39.82
C ALA A 15 12.78 -37.58 40.37
N ARG A 16 11.56 -37.03 40.51
CA ARG A 16 11.33 -35.71 41.11
C ARG A 16 11.30 -35.73 42.62
N PHE A 17 10.97 -36.89 43.20
CA PHE A 17 10.89 -37.10 44.66
C PHE A 17 11.56 -38.41 45.02
N CYS A 18 12.15 -38.46 46.21
CA CYS A 18 12.69 -39.71 46.74
C CYS A 18 11.57 -40.69 47.05
N HIS A 19 11.63 -41.90 46.54
CA HIS A 19 10.59 -42.89 46.77
C HIS A 19 10.58 -43.43 48.23
N GLN A 20 11.66 -43.22 48.99
CA GLN A 20 11.76 -43.69 50.41
C GLN A 20 11.28 -42.65 51.39
N CYS A 21 11.67 -41.38 51.26
CA CYS A 21 11.38 -40.35 52.26
C CYS A 21 10.49 -39.20 51.72
N GLY A 22 10.15 -39.22 50.43
CA GLY A 22 9.34 -38.16 49.77
C GLY A 22 10.05 -36.81 49.59
N GLY A 23 11.33 -36.71 49.96
CA GLY A 23 12.11 -35.46 49.77
C GLY A 23 12.21 -35.09 48.28
N ALA A 24 11.92 -33.82 47.96
CA ALA A 24 12.02 -33.34 46.59
C ALA A 24 13.50 -33.22 46.17
N PHE A 25 13.83 -33.68 45.02
CA PHE A 25 15.13 -33.36 44.39
C PHE A 25 15.05 -31.94 43.80
N ALA A 26 16.08 -31.13 44.04
CA ALA A 26 16.24 -29.89 43.34
C ALA A 26 16.25 -30.18 41.83
N ILE A 27 15.25 -29.70 41.13
CA ILE A 27 15.26 -29.72 39.67
C ILE A 27 16.35 -28.74 39.28
N GLU A 28 17.52 -29.20 38.83
CA GLU A 28 18.37 -28.35 38.03
C GLU A 28 17.47 -27.86 36.88
N ALA A 29 17.17 -26.57 36.91
CA ALA A 29 16.42 -25.95 35.86
C ALA A 29 17.19 -26.21 34.57
N GLN A 30 16.75 -27.25 33.81
CA GLN A 30 17.08 -27.28 32.40
C GLN A 30 16.61 -25.93 31.90
N GLU A 31 17.56 -25.12 31.45
CA GLU A 31 17.26 -23.92 30.67
C GLU A 31 16.34 -24.35 29.56
N VAL A 32 15.03 -24.22 29.79
CA VAL A 32 14.05 -24.19 28.73
C VAL A 32 14.57 -23.10 27.80
N PRO A 33 14.80 -23.37 26.50
CA PRO A 33 15.18 -22.31 25.58
C PRO A 33 14.13 -21.23 25.80
N THR A 34 14.52 -20.14 26.45
CA THR A 34 13.69 -19.00 26.73
C THR A 34 13.12 -18.61 25.38
N ALA A 35 11.82 -18.86 25.19
CA ALA A 35 11.09 -18.30 24.08
C ALA A 35 11.53 -16.85 24.00
N ALA A 36 12.09 -16.46 22.88
CA ALA A 36 12.75 -15.18 22.65
C ALA A 36 11.99 -14.12 23.42
N ALA A 37 12.66 -13.46 24.36
CA ALA A 37 12.12 -12.34 25.09
C ALA A 37 11.46 -11.42 24.05
N PRO A 38 10.28 -10.83 24.30
CA PRO A 38 9.64 -9.97 23.37
C PRO A 38 10.68 -8.98 22.88
N SER A 39 10.94 -9.02 21.58
CA SER A 39 11.95 -8.17 20.93
C SER A 39 11.80 -6.77 21.49
N SER A 40 12.90 -6.22 22.04
CA SER A 40 12.96 -4.85 22.52
C SER A 40 12.18 -3.95 21.55
N PRO A 41 11.35 -3.01 22.06
CA PRO A 41 10.57 -2.14 21.20
C PRO A 41 11.49 -1.56 20.12
N PRO A 42 11.03 -1.48 18.87
CA PRO A 42 11.86 -1.02 17.76
C PRO A 42 12.48 0.34 18.16
N PRO A 43 13.77 0.55 17.85
CA PRO A 43 14.48 1.76 18.27
C PRO A 43 13.68 2.99 17.86
N GLN A 44 13.46 3.89 18.81
CA GLN A 44 12.73 5.14 18.53
C GLN A 44 13.52 5.99 17.56
N PRO A 45 12.87 6.63 16.55
CA PRO A 45 13.55 7.50 15.63
C PRO A 45 14.26 8.64 16.41
N GLN A 46 15.57 8.67 16.33
CA GLN A 46 16.38 9.62 17.09
C GLN A 46 16.77 10.86 16.27
N THR A 47 16.73 10.75 14.94
CA THR A 47 17.08 11.82 14.02
C THR A 47 15.93 12.20 13.09
N ASP A 48 15.99 13.41 12.53
CA ASP A 48 15.00 13.83 11.51
C ASP A 48 14.96 12.86 10.32
N ALA A 49 16.11 12.32 9.92
CA ALA A 49 16.19 11.36 8.83
C ALA A 49 15.45 10.05 9.15
N ASP A 50 15.53 9.59 10.40
CA ASP A 50 14.82 8.38 10.84
C ASP A 50 13.31 8.59 10.88
N LEU A 51 12.85 9.78 11.29
CA LEU A 51 11.43 10.15 11.23
C LEU A 51 10.91 10.14 9.79
N TRP A 52 11.67 10.72 8.86
CA TRP A 52 11.31 10.69 7.44
C TRP A 52 11.25 9.26 6.90
N LYS A 53 12.23 8.41 7.23
CA LYS A 53 12.24 7.00 6.81
C LYS A 53 11.07 6.23 7.39
N ALA A 54 10.77 6.41 8.67
CA ALA A 54 9.64 5.77 9.34
C ALA A 54 8.30 6.21 8.73
N PHE A 55 8.15 7.50 8.40
CA PHE A 55 6.94 8.04 7.79
C PHE A 55 6.74 7.53 6.35
N ILE A 56 7.77 7.55 5.52
CA ILE A 56 7.71 7.14 4.11
C ILE A 56 7.52 5.61 3.99
N GLY A 57 8.16 4.84 4.89
CA GLY A 57 8.13 3.39 4.87
C GLY A 57 8.92 2.80 3.70
N PRO A 58 8.40 1.77 2.99
CA PRO A 58 9.11 1.13 1.90
C PRO A 58 9.58 2.13 0.84
N ASN A 59 10.82 1.95 0.34
CA ASN A 59 11.46 2.84 -0.65
C ASN A 59 11.81 4.25 -0.15
N ALA A 60 11.93 4.47 1.17
CA ALA A 60 12.25 5.78 1.76
C ALA A 60 13.48 6.43 1.13
N ASP A 61 14.57 5.69 0.92
CA ASP A 61 15.81 6.24 0.38
C ASP A 61 15.65 6.81 -1.03
N ARG A 62 14.83 6.17 -1.88
CA ARG A 62 14.50 6.68 -3.20
C ARG A 62 13.75 8.02 -3.13
N TYR A 63 12.75 8.12 -2.24
CA TYR A 63 12.01 9.37 -2.04
C TYR A 63 12.89 10.46 -1.44
N LEU A 64 13.70 10.15 -0.44
CA LEU A 64 14.61 11.10 0.18
C LEU A 64 15.62 11.66 -0.83
N THR A 65 16.12 10.83 -1.73
CA THR A 65 17.01 11.29 -2.82
C THR A 65 16.28 12.27 -3.76
N THR A 66 15.00 12.01 -4.05
CA THR A 66 14.19 12.94 -4.86
C THR A 66 13.86 14.22 -4.10
N PHE A 67 13.56 14.13 -2.81
CA PHE A 67 13.20 15.25 -1.95
C PHE A 67 14.36 16.25 -1.73
N LYS A 68 15.60 15.79 -1.81
CA LYS A 68 16.77 16.67 -1.82
C LYS A 68 16.71 17.72 -2.93
N LYS A 69 16.07 17.42 -4.06
CA LYS A 69 15.90 18.37 -5.17
C LYS A 69 14.93 19.51 -4.83
N PHE A 70 14.03 19.28 -3.86
CA PHE A 70 13.06 20.27 -3.39
C PHE A 70 13.55 21.12 -2.22
N THR A 71 14.75 20.84 -1.72
CA THR A 71 15.35 21.52 -0.56
C THR A 71 16.57 22.30 -1.03
N SER A 72 16.57 23.60 -0.77
CA SER A 72 17.69 24.51 -1.05
C SER A 72 18.08 25.24 0.25
N PRO A 73 19.28 25.78 0.38
CA PRO A 73 19.67 26.63 1.53
C PRO A 73 18.74 27.83 1.71
N ALA A 74 18.16 28.33 0.62
CA ALA A 74 17.20 29.43 0.64
C ALA A 74 15.75 29.02 1.00
N GLY A 75 15.51 27.72 1.14
CA GLY A 75 14.18 27.18 1.47
C GLY A 75 13.67 26.17 0.43
N PRO A 76 12.41 25.72 0.57
CA PRO A 76 11.81 24.80 -0.36
C PRO A 76 11.68 25.41 -1.76
N GLN A 77 12.06 24.62 -2.79
CA GLN A 77 11.98 25.03 -4.19
C GLN A 77 11.22 23.97 -4.99
N PHE A 78 10.53 24.39 -6.03
CA PHE A 78 9.96 23.47 -6.99
C PHE A 78 11.06 22.97 -7.95
N ALA A 79 11.10 21.65 -8.14
CA ALA A 79 11.92 21.01 -9.16
C ALA A 79 11.06 19.97 -9.89
N LEU A 80 11.10 20.01 -11.22
CA LEU A 80 10.38 19.02 -12.01
C LEU A 80 11.01 17.64 -11.82
N THR A 81 10.20 16.70 -11.37
CA THR A 81 10.61 15.29 -11.22
C THR A 81 9.49 14.39 -11.70
N TRP A 82 9.84 13.34 -12.42
CA TRP A 82 8.85 12.43 -12.99
C TRP A 82 8.57 11.27 -12.05
N HIS A 83 7.28 10.98 -11.85
CA HIS A 83 6.81 9.88 -11.01
C HIS A 83 5.98 8.88 -11.84
N TRP A 84 6.63 7.83 -12.33
CA TRP A 84 6.02 6.84 -13.21
C TRP A 84 4.76 6.17 -12.63
N PRO A 85 4.73 5.75 -11.35
CA PRO A 85 3.53 5.14 -10.79
C PRO A 85 2.29 6.06 -10.84
N ALA A 86 2.43 7.36 -10.58
CA ALA A 86 1.32 8.29 -10.63
C ALA A 86 0.87 8.61 -12.06
N PHE A 87 1.75 8.42 -13.05
CA PHE A 87 1.42 8.59 -14.47
C PHE A 87 0.76 7.36 -15.09
N ILE A 88 1.35 6.15 -14.88
CA ILE A 88 0.92 4.92 -15.54
C ILE A 88 -0.35 4.35 -14.90
N PHE A 89 -0.37 4.27 -13.57
CA PHE A 89 -1.56 3.84 -12.84
C PHE A 89 -2.53 5.02 -12.72
N GLU A 90 -3.76 4.74 -12.33
CA GLU A 90 -4.71 5.82 -12.04
C GLU A 90 -4.14 6.76 -10.97
N PRO A 91 -3.97 8.06 -11.24
CA PRO A 91 -3.33 8.99 -10.31
C PRO A 91 -3.94 8.95 -8.92
N PHE A 92 -5.29 8.91 -8.82
CA PHE A 92 -5.99 8.87 -7.54
C PHE A 92 -5.64 7.64 -6.70
N LEU A 93 -5.37 6.48 -7.33
CA LEU A 93 -4.95 5.26 -6.61
C LEU A 93 -3.59 5.45 -5.96
N TRP A 94 -2.65 6.12 -6.63
CA TRP A 94 -1.34 6.37 -6.04
C TRP A 94 -1.44 7.31 -4.83
N PHE A 95 -2.23 8.40 -4.92
CA PHE A 95 -2.46 9.29 -3.80
C PHE A 95 -3.19 8.59 -2.66
N LEU A 96 -4.19 7.76 -2.96
CA LEU A 96 -4.90 6.95 -1.98
C LEU A 96 -3.96 5.94 -1.30
N TYR A 97 -3.10 5.28 -2.07
CA TYR A 97 -2.08 4.36 -1.56
C TYR A 97 -1.14 5.04 -0.56
N ARG A 98 -0.84 6.33 -0.75
CA ARG A 98 -0.01 7.15 0.14
C ARG A 98 -0.81 7.89 1.23
N LYS A 99 -2.08 7.55 1.45
CA LYS A 99 -2.99 8.16 2.45
C LYS A 99 -3.25 9.65 2.23
N MET A 100 -3.04 10.13 1.02
CA MET A 100 -3.25 11.54 0.62
C MET A 100 -4.68 11.73 0.09
N TYR A 101 -5.67 11.57 0.98
CA TYR A 101 -7.10 11.47 0.62
C TYR A 101 -7.63 12.67 -0.17
N VAL A 102 -7.23 13.89 0.20
CA VAL A 102 -7.67 15.11 -0.51
C VAL A 102 -7.18 15.10 -1.95
N TYR A 103 -5.91 14.76 -2.16
CA TYR A 103 -5.35 14.66 -3.51
C TYR A 103 -5.95 13.49 -4.28
N ALA A 104 -6.17 12.36 -3.63
CA ALA A 104 -6.87 11.23 -4.24
C ALA A 104 -8.27 11.66 -4.75
N LEU A 105 -9.01 12.41 -3.95
CA LEU A 105 -10.33 12.93 -4.34
C LEU A 105 -10.24 13.90 -5.54
N ILE A 106 -9.29 14.83 -5.52
CA ILE A 106 -9.08 15.78 -6.64
C ILE A 106 -8.77 15.02 -7.93
N TYR A 107 -7.88 14.01 -7.88
CA TYR A 107 -7.51 13.22 -9.05
C TYR A 107 -8.54 12.16 -9.44
N ALA A 108 -9.51 11.83 -8.59
CA ALA A 108 -10.65 10.99 -8.95
C ALA A 108 -11.74 11.79 -9.68
N ILE A 109 -12.04 13.00 -9.20
CA ILE A 109 -13.13 13.82 -9.72
C ILE A 109 -12.66 14.72 -10.87
N GLY A 110 -11.46 15.26 -10.80
CA GLY A 110 -10.93 16.24 -11.76
C GLY A 110 -10.97 15.78 -13.22
N PRO A 111 -10.45 14.61 -13.58
CA PRO A 111 -10.51 14.10 -14.94
C PRO A 111 -11.94 13.90 -15.44
N ALA A 112 -12.84 13.38 -14.57
CA ALA A 112 -14.24 13.18 -14.92
C ALA A 112 -14.98 14.52 -15.17
N MET A 113 -14.71 15.52 -14.33
CA MET A 113 -15.25 16.85 -14.49
C MET A 113 -14.71 17.52 -15.77
N ALA A 114 -13.41 17.41 -16.02
CA ALA A 114 -12.79 17.94 -17.22
C ALA A 114 -13.39 17.30 -18.48
N PHE A 115 -13.54 15.98 -18.51
CA PHE A 115 -14.20 15.26 -19.59
C PHE A 115 -15.65 15.73 -19.78
N TYR A 116 -16.42 15.88 -18.69
CA TYR A 116 -17.80 16.35 -18.76
C TYR A 116 -17.92 17.74 -19.40
N LEU A 117 -16.99 18.64 -19.07
CA LEU A 117 -17.00 20.03 -19.57
C LEU A 117 -16.49 20.15 -21.00
N THR A 118 -15.47 19.37 -21.38
CA THR A 118 -14.79 19.50 -22.70
C THR A 118 -15.29 18.48 -23.71
N GLN A 119 -15.90 17.39 -23.27
CA GLN A 119 -16.24 16.20 -24.08
C GLN A 119 -15.02 15.60 -24.81
N ASP A 120 -13.83 15.86 -24.27
CA ASP A 120 -12.55 15.47 -24.88
C ASP A 120 -11.84 14.44 -23.98
N LEU A 121 -11.53 13.26 -24.56
CA LEU A 121 -10.80 12.19 -23.88
C LEU A 121 -9.34 12.55 -23.58
N SER A 122 -8.78 13.57 -24.24
CA SER A 122 -7.41 14.04 -23.98
C SER A 122 -7.24 14.60 -22.56
N ALA A 123 -8.34 15.04 -21.93
CA ALA A 123 -8.34 15.55 -20.57
C ALA A 123 -7.74 14.55 -19.56
N ASP A 124 -8.04 13.25 -19.67
CA ASP A 124 -7.46 12.23 -18.81
C ASP A 124 -5.94 12.14 -18.94
N ILE A 125 -5.42 12.22 -20.15
CA ILE A 125 -3.96 12.19 -20.41
C ILE A 125 -3.29 13.40 -19.78
N ILE A 126 -3.88 14.58 -19.91
CA ILE A 126 -3.36 15.81 -19.31
C ILE A 126 -3.28 15.67 -17.79
N TRP A 127 -4.33 15.16 -17.14
CA TRP A 127 -4.33 14.92 -15.70
C TRP A 127 -3.28 13.91 -15.26
N ARG A 128 -3.01 12.88 -16.05
CA ARG A 128 -1.93 11.90 -15.79
C ARG A 128 -0.56 12.55 -15.93
N ILE A 129 -0.35 13.40 -16.91
CA ILE A 129 0.92 14.14 -17.07
C ILE A 129 1.14 15.06 -15.86
N ILE A 130 0.13 15.81 -15.46
CA ILE A 130 0.20 16.69 -14.27
C ILE A 130 0.53 15.85 -13.02
N ALA A 131 -0.12 14.71 -12.82
CA ALA A 131 0.16 13.82 -11.70
C ALA A 131 1.61 13.31 -11.75
N GLY A 132 2.06 12.80 -12.91
CA GLY A 132 3.43 12.31 -13.09
C GLY A 132 4.50 13.36 -12.79
N ALA A 133 4.23 14.61 -13.17
CA ALA A 133 5.16 15.73 -12.98
C ALA A 133 5.15 16.28 -11.54
N SER A 134 4.01 16.25 -10.86
CA SER A 134 3.83 16.92 -9.55
C SER A 134 3.79 16.00 -8.34
N ALA A 135 3.53 14.70 -8.52
CA ALA A 135 3.28 13.76 -7.41
C ALA A 135 4.40 13.74 -6.36
N ASN A 136 5.66 13.74 -6.78
CA ASN A 136 6.79 13.74 -5.84
C ASN A 136 6.83 15.03 -5.01
N TYR A 137 6.56 16.17 -5.62
CA TYR A 137 6.55 17.47 -4.94
C TYR A 137 5.38 17.59 -3.97
N ILE A 138 4.19 17.17 -4.40
CA ILE A 138 2.99 17.13 -3.54
C ILE A 138 3.23 16.19 -2.35
N TYR A 139 3.85 15.03 -2.59
CA TYR A 139 4.16 14.08 -1.52
C TYR A 139 5.21 14.64 -0.54
N PHE A 140 6.22 15.34 -1.03
CA PHE A 140 7.19 16.02 -0.18
C PHE A 140 6.52 17.00 0.78
N TRP A 141 5.63 17.86 0.27
CA TRP A 141 4.90 18.82 1.11
C TRP A 141 3.98 18.15 2.11
N HIS A 142 3.22 17.15 1.65
CA HIS A 142 2.35 16.37 2.53
C HIS A 142 3.15 15.71 3.67
N ALA A 143 4.22 15.02 3.35
CA ALA A 143 5.06 14.37 4.35
C ALA A 143 5.68 15.39 5.32
N LYS A 144 6.17 16.53 4.82
CA LYS A 144 6.72 17.62 5.63
C LYS A 144 5.69 18.17 6.62
N GLU A 145 4.47 18.40 6.15
CA GLU A 145 3.37 18.90 7.00
C GLU A 145 2.98 17.89 8.09
N GLN A 146 2.82 16.61 7.73
CA GLN A 146 2.47 15.57 8.68
C GLN A 146 3.59 15.38 9.73
N LEU A 147 4.85 15.37 9.31
CA LEU A 147 5.97 15.28 10.22
C LEU A 147 6.09 16.50 11.15
N ALA A 148 5.75 17.69 10.66
CA ALA A 148 5.70 18.89 11.50
C ALA A 148 4.60 18.76 12.58
N LYS A 149 3.43 18.22 12.24
CA LYS A 149 2.35 17.91 13.21
C LYS A 149 2.84 16.91 14.26
N ILE A 150 3.45 15.79 13.83
CA ILE A 150 3.97 14.75 14.74
C ILE A 150 5.03 15.32 15.69
N LYS A 151 5.89 16.24 15.22
CA LYS A 151 6.89 16.91 16.06
C LYS A 151 6.27 17.94 17.02
N GLY A 152 5.21 18.62 16.60
CA GLY A 152 4.51 19.65 17.38
C GLY A 152 3.53 19.07 18.41
N GLU A 153 2.97 17.91 18.14
CA GLU A 153 2.14 17.22 19.13
C GLU A 153 3.01 16.78 20.31
N ARG A 154 2.59 17.15 21.51
CA ARG A 154 3.16 16.67 22.76
C ARG A 154 2.80 15.19 22.97
N ALA A 155 3.23 14.33 22.04
CA ALA A 155 3.13 12.90 22.25
C ALA A 155 3.97 12.57 23.49
N THR A 156 3.26 12.16 24.56
CA THR A 156 3.83 12.00 25.90
C THR A 156 4.73 10.76 25.96
N SER A 157 4.55 9.82 25.02
CA SER A 157 5.34 8.59 24.95
C SER A 157 5.91 8.35 23.55
N GLY A 158 7.00 7.60 23.49
CA GLY A 158 7.61 7.19 22.22
C GLY A 158 6.70 6.22 21.43
N GLU A 159 5.85 5.48 22.12
CA GLU A 159 4.87 4.57 21.51
C GLU A 159 3.80 5.34 20.75
N ASP A 160 3.29 6.45 21.32
CA ASP A 160 2.30 7.32 20.67
C ASP A 160 2.85 7.90 19.36
N LYS A 161 4.12 8.32 19.35
CA LYS A 161 4.77 8.82 18.11
C LYS A 161 4.91 7.75 17.05
N GLN A 162 5.25 6.53 17.43
CA GLN A 162 5.36 5.42 16.48
C GLN A 162 4.00 5.01 15.91
N GLN A 163 2.95 5.06 16.75
CA GLN A 163 1.59 4.81 16.29
C GLN A 163 1.15 5.89 15.31
N LEU A 164 1.37 7.16 15.64
CA LEU A 164 1.04 8.29 14.77
C LEU A 164 1.78 8.25 13.43
N LEU A 165 3.06 7.85 13.43
CA LEU A 165 3.84 7.62 12.21
C LEU A 165 3.24 6.50 11.35
N ARG A 166 2.73 5.43 11.95
CA ARG A 166 2.05 4.34 11.21
C ARG A 166 0.69 4.76 10.68
N ASP A 167 -0.06 5.55 11.46
CA ASP A 167 -1.41 5.96 11.11
C ASP A 167 -1.41 7.03 10.00
N LEU A 168 -0.52 8.01 10.08
CA LEU A 168 -0.42 9.10 9.11
C LEU A 168 0.50 8.78 7.92
N GLY A 169 1.54 8.00 8.16
CA GLY A 169 2.54 7.63 7.14
C GLY A 169 2.30 6.25 6.52
N GLY A 170 3.35 5.77 5.84
CA GLY A 170 3.36 4.45 5.22
C GLY A 170 2.49 4.36 3.98
N VAL A 171 1.90 3.17 3.77
CA VAL A 171 1.11 2.84 2.58
C VAL A 171 -0.13 2.04 2.95
N GLN A 172 -1.12 2.05 2.07
CA GLN A 172 -2.34 1.25 2.19
C GLN A 172 -2.34 0.12 1.16
N PRO A 173 -1.92 -1.10 1.53
CA PRO A 173 -1.77 -2.20 0.56
C PRO A 173 -3.09 -2.65 -0.09
N TYR A 174 -4.24 -2.48 0.58
CA TYR A 174 -5.54 -2.84 0.00
C TYR A 174 -5.88 -2.05 -1.28
N VAL A 175 -5.31 -0.85 -1.45
CA VAL A 175 -5.53 0.00 -2.65
C VAL A 175 -5.06 -0.70 -3.92
N VAL A 176 -4.06 -1.59 -3.83
CA VAL A 176 -3.62 -2.41 -4.97
C VAL A 176 -4.76 -3.29 -5.48
N TRP A 177 -5.51 -3.90 -4.57
CA TRP A 177 -6.68 -4.73 -4.93
C TRP A 177 -7.82 -3.91 -5.53
N VAL A 178 -8.04 -2.68 -5.04
CA VAL A 178 -8.97 -1.73 -5.65
C VAL A 178 -8.55 -1.42 -7.08
N GLY A 179 -7.24 -1.18 -7.30
CA GLY A 179 -6.69 -0.94 -8.64
C GLY A 179 -6.88 -2.12 -9.58
N VAL A 180 -6.63 -3.34 -9.11
CA VAL A 180 -6.87 -4.58 -9.90
C VAL A 180 -8.34 -4.72 -10.25
N GLY A 181 -9.25 -4.50 -9.30
CA GLY A 181 -10.70 -4.55 -9.55
C GLY A 181 -11.15 -3.55 -10.61
N LEU A 182 -10.67 -2.30 -10.52
CA LEU A 182 -10.95 -1.27 -11.52
C LEU A 182 -10.38 -1.60 -12.90
N LEU A 183 -9.19 -2.19 -12.97
CA LEU A 183 -8.60 -2.62 -14.23
C LEU A 183 -9.45 -3.70 -14.90
N VAL A 184 -9.87 -4.72 -14.14
CA VAL A 184 -10.74 -5.80 -14.62
C VAL A 184 -12.07 -5.22 -15.12
N LEU A 185 -12.67 -4.29 -14.37
CA LEU A 185 -13.91 -3.62 -14.76
C LEU A 185 -13.72 -2.84 -16.08
N LYS A 186 -12.64 -2.07 -16.23
CA LYS A 186 -12.33 -1.32 -17.46
C LYS A 186 -12.18 -2.25 -18.66
N ILE A 187 -11.43 -3.35 -18.50
CA ILE A 187 -11.27 -4.36 -19.57
C ILE A 187 -12.64 -4.95 -19.95
N GLY A 188 -13.45 -5.30 -18.96
CA GLY A 188 -14.80 -5.82 -19.19
C GLY A 188 -15.69 -4.86 -19.97
N LEU A 189 -15.67 -3.57 -19.62
CA LEU A 189 -16.41 -2.53 -20.33
C LEU A 189 -15.93 -2.36 -21.78
N VAL A 190 -14.61 -2.35 -22.01
CA VAL A 190 -14.04 -2.27 -23.37
C VAL A 190 -14.47 -3.46 -24.21
N VAL A 191 -14.39 -4.68 -23.67
CA VAL A 191 -14.84 -5.90 -24.36
C VAL A 191 -16.34 -5.85 -24.67
N ALA A 192 -17.17 -5.34 -23.73
CA ALA A 192 -18.61 -5.18 -23.97
C ALA A 192 -18.89 -4.20 -25.12
N MET A 193 -18.21 -3.04 -25.14
CA MET A 193 -18.34 -2.06 -26.22
C MET A 193 -17.97 -2.65 -27.59
N PHE A 194 -16.91 -3.46 -27.68
CA PHE A 194 -16.55 -4.13 -28.93
C PHE A 194 -17.58 -5.19 -29.37
N LYS A 195 -18.23 -5.86 -28.43
CA LYS A 195 -19.29 -6.83 -28.76
C LYS A 195 -20.58 -6.16 -29.25
N GLU A 196 -20.96 -5.04 -28.65
CA GLU A 196 -22.17 -4.29 -29.01
C GLU A 196 -21.97 -3.43 -30.26
N GLY A 197 -20.74 -2.99 -30.55
CA GLY A 197 -20.39 -2.14 -31.68
C GLY A 197 -20.12 -2.89 -32.98
N ALA A 198 -20.22 -4.21 -33.05
CA ALA A 198 -20.20 -4.93 -34.32
C ALA A 198 -21.53 -4.67 -35.02
N PRO A 199 -21.58 -3.80 -36.09
CA PRO A 199 -22.82 -3.61 -36.80
C PRO A 199 -23.28 -4.95 -37.39
N ASP A 200 -24.53 -5.35 -37.13
CA ASP A 200 -25.16 -6.45 -37.84
C ASP A 200 -24.85 -6.27 -39.32
N SER A 201 -24.20 -7.25 -39.93
CA SER A 201 -23.94 -7.25 -41.36
C SER A 201 -25.24 -6.92 -42.07
N PRO A 202 -25.27 -5.92 -42.98
CA PRO A 202 -26.52 -5.57 -43.67
C PRO A 202 -27.14 -6.85 -44.24
N LYS A 203 -28.31 -7.23 -43.75
CA LYS A 203 -29.07 -8.31 -44.36
C LYS A 203 -29.15 -7.99 -45.84
N GLY A 204 -28.51 -8.80 -46.65
CA GLY A 204 -28.52 -8.62 -48.10
C GLY A 204 -29.95 -8.35 -48.60
N PRO A 205 -30.08 -7.58 -49.69
CA PRO A 205 -31.40 -7.25 -50.21
C PRO A 205 -32.22 -8.52 -50.41
N PRO A 206 -33.52 -8.49 -50.12
CA PRO A 206 -34.37 -9.66 -50.29
C PRO A 206 -34.28 -10.22 -51.71
N PRO A 207 -34.27 -11.55 -51.89
CA PRO A 207 -34.16 -12.16 -53.21
C PRO A 207 -35.25 -11.60 -54.14
N LYS A 208 -34.88 -11.11 -55.33
CA LYS A 208 -35.82 -10.61 -56.35
C LYS A 208 -36.80 -11.71 -56.69
N PRO A 209 -38.13 -11.43 -56.73
CA PRO A 209 -39.11 -12.39 -57.15
C PRO A 209 -38.79 -12.88 -58.58
N HIS A 210 -38.74 -14.19 -58.76
CA HIS A 210 -38.59 -14.80 -60.08
C HIS A 210 -39.75 -14.36 -60.99
N PRO A 211 -39.47 -13.94 -62.22
CA PRO A 211 -40.57 -13.67 -63.17
C PRO A 211 -41.35 -14.97 -63.44
N ALA A 212 -42.67 -14.91 -63.21
CA ALA A 212 -43.53 -15.99 -63.54
C ALA A 212 -43.44 -16.30 -65.02
N SER A 213 -43.03 -17.51 -65.39
CA SER A 213 -43.12 -18.03 -66.78
C SER A 213 -44.54 -18.04 -67.22
N LEU A 214 -44.92 -17.11 -68.12
CA LEU A 214 -46.18 -17.19 -68.85
C LEU A 214 -46.04 -18.35 -69.79
N THR A 215 -46.64 -19.48 -69.48
CA THR A 215 -46.92 -20.55 -70.39
C THR A 215 -48.16 -20.12 -71.19
N ASN A 216 -47.95 -19.73 -72.47
CA ASN A 216 -48.99 -19.59 -73.42
C ASN A 216 -49.52 -20.98 -73.84
N VAL A 217 -50.86 -21.14 -73.84
CA VAL A 217 -51.64 -22.12 -74.59
C VAL A 217 -52.23 -21.42 -75.74
#